data_3c674612afc989ac42045ec5b651a3f4
#
_entry.id   3c674612afc989ac42045ec5b651a3f4
#
_cell.length_a   1.000
_cell.length_b   1.000
_cell.length_c   1.000
_cell.angle_alpha   90.00
_cell.angle_beta   90.00
_cell.angle_gamma   90.00
#
_symmetry.space_group_name_H-M   'P 1'
#
loop_
_entity.id
_entity.type
_entity.pdbx_description
1 polymer ?
#
loop_
_entity_poly.entity_id
_entity_poly.type
_entity_poly.pdbx_seq_one_letter_code
_entity_poly.pdbx_strand_id
1 'polypeptide(L)'
;MELLIGDKVWSSWSMRPWLVLRRAGVDFTETLISLRTPETDARIRAAGSPSGLVPVLKDADLVIWDSLAICEYVAESFAGAHLWPEDRSARALGRSACAEMHGGFHSLRGELSMDLTRRESATLVPATQDDVRRMTALWSSLLTRFGGPFLLGKTWTIADAFFTPVASRFRSYGVRLSDYGDAGGAGAYGERLLEQPEFLAWEAG
;
A
#
# COMPACT_ATOMS: atom_id res chain seq x y z
N MET A 1 15.03 -6.52 13.24
CA MET A 1 13.78 -5.71 13.20
C MET A 1 12.57 -6.60 13.48
N GLU A 2 11.50 -6.04 14.08
CA GLU A 2 10.20 -6.69 14.29
C GLU A 2 9.11 -5.77 13.70
N LEU A 3 8.23 -6.32 12.85
CA LEU A 3 7.09 -5.59 12.30
C LEU A 3 5.79 -6.14 12.90
N LEU A 4 5.08 -5.28 13.66
CA LEU A 4 3.74 -5.58 14.14
C LEU A 4 2.76 -5.29 13.01
N ILE A 5 1.95 -6.28 12.65
CA ILE A 5 0.98 -6.21 11.57
C ILE A 5 -0.40 -6.68 12.04
N GLY A 6 -1.45 -6.17 11.40
CA GLY A 6 -2.78 -6.77 11.50
C GLY A 6 -2.97 -7.90 10.50
N ASP A 7 -4.10 -8.58 10.56
CA ASP A 7 -4.44 -9.69 9.66
C ASP A 7 -4.15 -9.33 8.19
N LYS A 8 -3.40 -10.19 7.50
CA LYS A 8 -2.97 -9.96 6.11
C LYS A 8 -4.16 -9.80 5.15
N VAL A 9 -5.29 -10.44 5.44
CA VAL A 9 -6.50 -10.32 4.61
C VAL A 9 -7.07 -8.88 4.61
N TRP A 10 -6.99 -8.16 5.74
CA TRP A 10 -7.71 -6.89 5.94
C TRP A 10 -6.80 -5.67 6.15
N SER A 11 -5.54 -5.87 6.59
CA SER A 11 -4.67 -4.76 6.98
C SER A 11 -3.92 -4.15 5.81
N SER A 12 -4.59 -3.27 5.07
CA SER A 12 -3.97 -2.52 3.98
C SER A 12 -2.84 -1.59 4.45
N TRP A 13 -2.89 -1.13 5.70
CA TRP A 13 -1.85 -0.29 6.28
C TRP A 13 -0.58 -1.08 6.58
N SER A 14 -0.72 -2.31 7.10
CA SER A 14 0.42 -3.19 7.39
C SER A 14 1.06 -3.74 6.11
N MET A 15 0.29 -3.95 5.05
CA MET A 15 0.80 -4.42 3.76
C MET A 15 1.91 -3.52 3.22
N ARG A 16 1.74 -2.18 3.29
CA ARG A 16 2.68 -1.22 2.69
C ARG A 16 4.13 -1.40 3.18
N PRO A 17 4.44 -1.23 4.48
CA PRO A 17 5.80 -1.39 4.96
C PRO A 17 6.28 -2.84 4.89
N TRP A 18 5.39 -3.82 4.97
CA TRP A 18 5.76 -5.23 4.78
C TRP A 18 6.32 -5.48 3.38
N LEU A 19 5.63 -4.98 2.33
CA LEU A 19 6.12 -5.07 0.94
C LEU A 19 7.47 -4.36 0.78
N VAL A 20 7.63 -3.20 1.41
CA VAL A 20 8.87 -2.41 1.35
C VAL A 20 10.03 -3.14 2.02
N LEU A 21 9.86 -3.70 3.21
CA LEU A 21 10.88 -4.50 3.92
C LEU A 21 11.28 -5.74 3.10
N ARG A 22 10.30 -6.45 2.54
CA ARG A 22 10.57 -7.61 1.67
C ARG A 22 11.35 -7.22 0.42
N ARG A 23 10.95 -6.13 -0.25
CA ARG A 23 11.65 -5.60 -1.43
C ARG A 23 13.08 -5.16 -1.11
N ALA A 24 13.31 -4.60 0.07
CA ALA A 24 14.63 -4.22 0.53
C ALA A 24 15.54 -5.40 0.90
N GLY A 25 15.00 -6.62 0.95
CA GLY A 25 15.74 -7.81 1.38
C GLY A 25 16.10 -7.79 2.86
N VAL A 26 15.32 -7.08 3.67
CA VAL A 26 15.57 -6.97 5.13
C VAL A 26 15.02 -8.19 5.83
N ASP A 27 15.81 -8.78 6.71
CA ASP A 27 15.34 -9.81 7.64
C ASP A 27 14.58 -9.16 8.80
N PHE A 28 13.34 -9.57 8.98
CA PHE A 28 12.48 -9.11 10.08
C PHE A 28 11.55 -10.22 10.55
N THR A 29 11.15 -10.15 11.81
CA THR A 29 10.12 -11.02 12.38
C THR A 29 8.76 -10.32 12.27
N GLU A 30 7.70 -11.11 12.14
CA GLU A 30 6.32 -10.63 12.10
C GLU A 30 5.61 -10.93 13.41
N THR A 31 4.98 -9.93 14.01
CA THR A 31 4.03 -10.11 15.10
C THR A 31 2.63 -9.82 14.59
N LEU A 32 1.85 -10.88 14.38
CA LEU A 32 0.48 -10.80 13.88
C LEU A 32 -0.51 -10.51 15.01
N ILE A 33 -1.32 -9.48 14.83
CA ILE A 33 -2.39 -9.10 15.75
C ILE A 33 -3.72 -9.26 15.04
N SER A 34 -4.59 -10.13 15.56
CA SER A 34 -5.94 -10.32 15.01
C SER A 34 -6.74 -9.04 15.13
N LEU A 35 -7.26 -8.56 13.99
CA LEU A 35 -8.13 -7.42 13.89
C LEU A 35 -9.60 -7.82 14.09
N ARG A 36 -10.47 -6.82 14.30
CA ARG A 36 -11.93 -7.01 14.41
C ARG A 36 -12.36 -7.93 15.55
N THR A 37 -11.56 -7.99 16.62
CA THR A 37 -11.91 -8.65 17.86
C THR A 37 -12.02 -7.62 19.00
N PRO A 38 -12.77 -7.88 20.08
CA PRO A 38 -12.86 -6.97 21.22
C PRO A 38 -11.49 -6.66 21.85
N GLU A 39 -10.53 -7.57 21.74
CA GLU A 39 -9.21 -7.48 22.33
C GLU A 39 -8.19 -6.77 21.43
N THR A 40 -8.53 -6.46 20.17
CA THR A 40 -7.60 -5.91 19.16
C THR A 40 -6.84 -4.69 19.70
N ASP A 41 -7.54 -3.68 20.21
CA ASP A 41 -6.91 -2.44 20.71
C ASP A 41 -5.97 -2.72 21.89
N ALA A 42 -6.40 -3.53 22.84
CA ALA A 42 -5.57 -3.92 24.00
C ALA A 42 -4.31 -4.68 23.56
N ARG A 43 -4.43 -5.60 22.61
CA ARG A 43 -3.28 -6.36 22.06
C ARG A 43 -2.29 -5.47 21.31
N ILE A 44 -2.79 -4.54 20.50
CA ILE A 44 -1.94 -3.59 19.78
C ILE A 44 -1.12 -2.74 20.77
N ARG A 45 -1.77 -2.21 21.81
CA ARG A 45 -1.09 -1.42 22.86
C ARG A 45 -0.12 -2.26 23.67
N ALA A 46 -0.50 -3.46 24.08
CA ALA A 46 0.37 -4.39 24.81
C ALA A 46 1.60 -4.81 23.98
N ALA A 47 1.47 -4.88 22.66
CA ALA A 47 2.58 -5.11 21.75
C ALA A 47 3.50 -3.89 21.57
N GLY A 48 3.20 -2.76 22.22
CA GLY A 48 4.04 -1.57 22.28
C GLY A 48 3.75 -0.52 21.21
N SER A 49 2.55 -0.53 20.59
CA SER A 49 2.16 0.53 19.65
C SER A 49 1.85 1.82 20.43
N PRO A 50 2.56 2.92 20.16
CA PRO A 50 2.26 4.20 20.82
C PRO A 50 0.92 4.80 20.38
N SER A 51 0.54 4.56 19.11
CA SER A 51 -0.71 5.07 18.54
C SER A 51 -1.94 4.20 18.82
N GLY A 52 -1.73 2.94 19.25
CA GLY A 52 -2.80 1.95 19.33
C GLY A 52 -3.24 1.42 17.97
N LEU A 53 -2.42 1.63 16.93
CA LEU A 53 -2.68 1.18 15.56
C LEU A 53 -1.53 0.31 15.05
N VAL A 54 -1.79 -0.47 14.01
CA VAL A 54 -0.78 -1.17 13.21
C VAL A 54 -0.70 -0.52 11.82
N PRO A 55 0.48 -0.56 11.15
CA PRO A 55 1.72 -1.24 11.52
C PRO A 55 2.59 -0.46 12.51
N VAL A 56 3.50 -1.19 13.18
CA VAL A 56 4.58 -0.61 13.97
C VAL A 56 5.86 -1.38 13.66
N LEU A 57 6.94 -0.67 13.39
CA LEU A 57 8.28 -1.24 13.26
C LEU A 57 9.07 -1.02 14.54
N LYS A 58 9.68 -2.07 15.07
CA LYS A 58 10.67 -1.99 16.13
C LYS A 58 12.05 -2.32 15.58
N ASP A 59 13.00 -1.43 15.83
CA ASP A 59 14.39 -1.63 15.48
C ASP A 59 15.28 -1.21 16.66
N ALA A 60 15.86 -2.20 17.33
CA ALA A 60 16.50 -2.02 18.63
C ALA A 60 15.56 -1.28 19.61
N ASP A 61 15.98 -0.13 20.12
CA ASP A 61 15.21 0.68 21.06
C ASP A 61 14.22 1.65 20.36
N LEU A 62 14.25 1.71 19.01
CA LEU A 62 13.41 2.60 18.25
C LEU A 62 12.07 1.94 17.93
N VAL A 63 10.96 2.67 18.20
CA VAL A 63 9.60 2.27 17.86
C VAL A 63 9.04 3.28 16.87
N ILE A 64 8.76 2.83 15.64
CA ILE A 64 8.33 3.68 14.52
C ILE A 64 6.90 3.32 14.13
N TRP A 65 6.08 4.31 14.03
CA TRP A 65 4.73 4.32 13.44
C TRP A 65 4.64 5.64 12.65
N ASP A 66 3.89 5.80 11.66
CA ASP A 66 2.93 5.02 10.94
C ASP A 66 3.51 4.35 9.67
N SER A 67 2.62 3.85 8.77
CA SER A 67 3.08 3.12 7.56
C SER A 67 3.98 3.94 6.63
N LEU A 68 3.74 5.24 6.47
CA LEU A 68 4.57 6.11 5.62
C LEU A 68 5.92 6.37 6.27
N ALA A 69 5.92 6.68 7.57
CA ALA A 69 7.15 6.90 8.33
C ALA A 69 8.04 5.65 8.35
N ILE A 70 7.45 4.46 8.51
CA ILE A 70 8.18 3.19 8.44
C ILE A 70 8.81 3.01 7.05
N CYS A 71 8.08 3.26 5.98
CA CYS A 71 8.61 3.13 4.62
C CYS A 71 9.77 4.11 4.35
N GLU A 72 9.68 5.35 4.82
CA GLU A 72 10.77 6.33 4.71
C GLU A 72 11.98 5.91 5.53
N TYR A 73 11.78 5.46 6.78
CA TYR A 73 12.87 4.95 7.61
C TYR A 73 13.62 3.79 6.94
N VAL A 74 12.89 2.84 6.35
CA VAL A 74 13.51 1.72 5.61
C VAL A 74 14.28 2.22 4.40
N ALA A 75 13.74 3.21 3.66
CA ALA A 75 14.45 3.78 2.51
C ALA A 75 15.75 4.49 2.88
N GLU A 76 15.77 5.18 4.03
CA GLU A 76 16.98 5.84 4.55
C GLU A 76 17.99 4.82 5.10
N SER A 77 17.51 3.82 5.84
CA SER A 77 18.36 2.81 6.47
C SER A 77 18.98 1.83 5.47
N PHE A 78 18.29 1.56 4.35
CA PHE A 78 18.72 0.61 3.32
C PHE A 78 18.81 1.28 1.95
N ALA A 79 19.62 2.34 1.85
CA ALA A 79 19.78 3.15 0.64
C ALA A 79 20.13 2.32 -0.61
N GLY A 80 20.88 1.22 -0.46
CA GLY A 80 21.22 0.29 -1.54
C GLY A 80 20.03 -0.47 -2.13
N ALA A 81 18.87 -0.47 -1.48
CA ALA A 81 17.64 -1.07 -2.01
C ALA A 81 16.91 -0.18 -3.04
N HIS A 82 17.35 1.07 -3.23
CA HIS A 82 16.80 2.02 -4.20
C HIS A 82 15.27 2.14 -4.17
N LEU A 83 14.69 2.21 -2.95
CA LEU A 83 13.24 2.23 -2.71
C LEU A 83 12.56 3.51 -3.19
N TRP A 84 13.32 4.56 -3.45
CA TRP A 84 12.89 5.78 -4.13
C TRP A 84 13.76 6.05 -5.36
N PRO A 85 13.23 6.72 -6.41
CA PRO A 85 14.05 7.17 -7.54
C PRO A 85 15.16 8.13 -7.11
N GLU A 86 16.30 8.06 -7.77
CA GLU A 86 17.38 9.04 -7.61
C GLU A 86 16.99 10.43 -8.13
N ASP A 87 16.16 10.48 -9.19
CA ASP A 87 15.62 11.73 -9.71
C ASP A 87 14.77 12.44 -8.65
N ARG A 88 15.14 13.68 -8.35
CA ARG A 88 14.51 14.50 -7.33
C ARG A 88 13.02 14.76 -7.63
N SER A 89 12.69 14.99 -8.89
CA SER A 89 11.31 15.30 -9.29
C SER A 89 10.41 14.07 -9.21
N ALA A 90 10.89 12.92 -9.69
CA ALA A 90 10.18 11.65 -9.56
C ALA A 90 9.94 11.31 -8.10
N ARG A 91 10.97 11.43 -7.25
CA ARG A 91 10.87 11.19 -5.81
C ARG A 91 9.86 12.12 -5.13
N ALA A 92 9.86 13.43 -5.47
CA ALA A 92 8.91 14.38 -4.92
C ALA A 92 7.46 14.04 -5.31
N LEU A 93 7.21 13.71 -6.58
CA LEU A 93 5.88 13.31 -7.04
C LEU A 93 5.44 11.96 -6.45
N GLY A 94 6.37 11.02 -6.29
CA GLY A 94 6.09 9.76 -5.60
C GLY A 94 5.63 9.97 -4.16
N ARG A 95 6.33 10.82 -3.41
CA ARG A 95 5.94 11.20 -2.05
C ARG A 95 4.59 11.92 -2.00
N SER A 96 4.32 12.80 -2.97
CA SER A 96 3.01 13.46 -3.09
C SER A 96 1.90 12.44 -3.31
N ALA A 97 2.09 11.48 -4.21
CA ALA A 97 1.12 10.43 -4.48
C ALA A 97 0.89 9.52 -3.25
N CYS A 98 1.96 9.16 -2.54
CA CYS A 98 1.85 8.41 -1.27
C CYS A 98 1.08 9.19 -0.20
N ALA A 99 1.37 10.48 -0.04
CA ALA A 99 0.67 11.34 0.93
C ALA A 99 -0.80 11.52 0.57
N GLU A 100 -1.15 11.68 -0.72
CA GLU A 100 -2.53 11.72 -1.19
C GLU A 100 -3.27 10.42 -0.88
N MET A 101 -2.65 9.25 -1.13
CA MET A 101 -3.23 7.96 -0.76
C MET A 101 -3.35 7.79 0.76
N HIS A 102 -2.39 8.31 1.52
CA HIS A 102 -2.35 8.21 2.97
C HIS A 102 -3.49 9.00 3.63
N GLY A 103 -3.69 10.25 3.23
CA GLY A 103 -4.66 11.16 3.83
C GLY A 103 -5.99 11.28 3.09
N GLY A 104 -6.13 10.69 1.89
CA GLY A 104 -7.30 10.85 1.02
C GLY A 104 -8.06 9.56 0.71
N PHE A 105 -8.88 9.62 -0.33
CA PHE A 105 -9.66 8.48 -0.85
C PHE A 105 -10.53 7.80 0.22
N HIS A 106 -11.18 8.60 1.05
CA HIS A 106 -11.94 8.09 2.20
C HIS A 106 -13.15 7.26 1.77
N SER A 107 -13.87 7.68 0.71
CA SER A 107 -15.02 6.94 0.20
C SER A 107 -14.60 5.59 -0.37
N LEU A 108 -13.56 5.56 -1.21
CA LEU A 108 -12.99 4.32 -1.74
C LEU A 108 -12.54 3.38 -0.63
N ARG A 109 -11.82 3.90 0.36
CA ARG A 109 -11.29 3.07 1.46
C ARG A 109 -12.37 2.55 2.40
N GLY A 110 -13.45 3.32 2.57
CA GLY A 110 -14.60 2.93 3.41
C GLY A 110 -15.49 1.91 2.73
N GLU A 111 -15.91 2.17 1.49
CA GLU A 111 -16.81 1.29 0.73
C GLU A 111 -16.08 0.03 0.22
N LEU A 112 -14.87 0.19 -0.31
CA LEU A 112 -14.04 -0.92 -0.80
C LEU A 112 -12.99 -1.31 0.25
N SER A 113 -13.41 -1.65 1.46
CA SER A 113 -12.50 -2.12 2.51
C SER A 113 -11.68 -3.32 2.02
N MET A 114 -10.36 -3.32 2.30
CA MET A 114 -9.52 -4.42 1.83
C MET A 114 -9.99 -5.76 2.38
N ASP A 115 -10.25 -6.68 1.48
CA ASP A 115 -10.56 -8.09 1.76
C ASP A 115 -9.99 -8.92 0.60
N LEU A 116 -8.89 -9.60 0.86
CA LEU A 116 -8.19 -10.39 -0.16
C LEU A 116 -8.94 -11.66 -0.57
N THR A 117 -9.92 -12.08 0.21
CA THR A 117 -10.74 -13.29 -0.09
C THR A 117 -11.94 -12.97 -0.98
N ARG A 118 -12.38 -11.72 -0.99
CA ARG A 118 -13.57 -11.29 -1.74
C ARG A 118 -13.34 -11.31 -3.25
N ARG A 119 -14.36 -11.76 -4.00
CA ARG A 119 -14.41 -11.76 -5.47
C ARG A 119 -15.83 -11.44 -5.95
N GLU A 120 -16.39 -10.32 -5.52
CA GLU A 120 -17.76 -9.91 -5.84
C GLU A 120 -17.79 -8.48 -6.33
N SER A 121 -18.47 -8.24 -7.44
CA SER A 121 -18.65 -6.87 -7.96
C SER A 121 -19.51 -6.02 -7.03
N ALA A 122 -19.13 -4.76 -6.86
CA ALA A 122 -19.88 -3.77 -6.10
C ALA A 122 -20.43 -2.66 -7.01
N THR A 123 -21.62 -2.17 -6.67
CA THR A 123 -22.15 -0.93 -7.24
C THR A 123 -21.68 0.22 -6.36
N LEU A 124 -20.84 1.10 -6.91
CA LEU A 124 -20.19 2.15 -6.16
C LEU A 124 -21.10 3.39 -5.99
N VAL A 125 -21.08 3.97 -4.79
CA VAL A 125 -21.71 5.29 -4.57
C VAL A 125 -20.94 6.39 -5.33
N PRO A 126 -21.58 7.53 -5.68
CA PRO A 126 -20.95 8.59 -6.47
C PRO A 126 -19.61 9.07 -5.92
N ALA A 127 -19.49 9.28 -4.61
CA ALA A 127 -18.23 9.71 -3.98
C ALA A 127 -17.09 8.71 -4.17
N THR A 128 -17.38 7.41 -4.14
CA THR A 128 -16.38 6.37 -4.41
C THR A 128 -16.02 6.33 -5.90
N GLN A 129 -16.97 6.54 -6.77
CA GLN A 129 -16.69 6.67 -8.21
C GLN A 129 -15.75 7.84 -8.50
N ASP A 130 -15.92 8.98 -7.80
CA ASP A 130 -15.04 10.14 -7.93
C ASP A 130 -13.62 9.81 -7.42
N ASP A 131 -13.51 9.12 -6.29
CA ASP A 131 -12.22 8.61 -5.79
C ASP A 131 -11.54 7.67 -6.81
N VAL A 132 -12.31 6.75 -7.44
CA VAL A 132 -11.78 5.84 -8.47
C VAL A 132 -11.32 6.63 -9.71
N ARG A 133 -12.09 7.62 -10.18
CA ARG A 133 -11.67 8.50 -11.30
C ARG A 133 -10.38 9.25 -10.96
N ARG A 134 -10.29 9.80 -9.74
CA ARG A 134 -9.07 10.48 -9.28
C ARG A 134 -7.87 9.53 -9.22
N MET A 135 -8.05 8.32 -8.73
CA MET A 135 -7.02 7.28 -8.68
C MET A 135 -6.55 6.90 -10.09
N THR A 136 -7.49 6.66 -11.00
CA THR A 136 -7.20 6.35 -12.41
C THR A 136 -6.39 7.46 -13.06
N ALA A 137 -6.80 8.73 -12.88
CA ALA A 137 -6.09 9.88 -13.42
C ALA A 137 -4.68 10.04 -12.82
N LEU A 138 -4.51 9.80 -11.51
CA LEU A 138 -3.22 9.85 -10.83
C LEU A 138 -2.26 8.80 -11.41
N TRP A 139 -2.68 7.55 -11.49
CA TRP A 139 -1.86 6.47 -12.03
C TRP A 139 -1.50 6.73 -13.50
N SER A 140 -2.50 7.07 -14.34
CA SER A 140 -2.27 7.34 -15.77
C SER A 140 -1.29 8.48 -15.99
N SER A 141 -1.38 9.56 -15.20
CA SER A 141 -0.50 10.73 -15.34
C SER A 141 0.96 10.40 -14.97
N LEU A 142 1.17 9.65 -13.89
CA LEU A 142 2.52 9.26 -13.46
C LEU A 142 3.13 8.23 -14.41
N LEU A 143 2.36 7.22 -14.83
CA LEU A 143 2.82 6.23 -15.82
C LEU A 143 3.21 6.90 -17.15
N THR A 144 2.40 7.85 -17.64
CA THR A 144 2.72 8.61 -18.86
C THR A 144 3.98 9.44 -18.67
N ARG A 145 4.09 10.13 -17.53
CA ARG A 145 5.23 11.01 -17.25
C ARG A 145 6.56 10.27 -17.15
N PHE A 146 6.59 9.11 -16.52
CA PHE A 146 7.81 8.37 -16.21
C PHE A 146 8.02 7.13 -17.09
N GLY A 147 7.10 6.83 -18.00
CA GLY A 147 7.23 5.79 -19.02
C GLY A 147 6.97 4.36 -18.50
N GLY A 148 6.43 4.21 -17.28
CA GLY A 148 6.08 2.89 -16.74
C GLY A 148 7.25 1.87 -16.72
N PRO A 149 7.00 0.60 -16.40
CA PRO A 149 5.72 -0.03 -16.05
C PRO A 149 5.27 0.20 -14.60
N PHE A 150 6.09 0.84 -13.75
CA PHE A 150 5.75 1.28 -12.39
C PHE A 150 5.50 2.79 -12.37
N LEU A 151 4.90 3.31 -11.29
CA LEU A 151 4.45 4.71 -11.26
C LEU A 151 5.57 5.73 -11.50
N LEU A 152 6.78 5.44 -11.06
CA LEU A 152 7.91 6.36 -11.14
C LEU A 152 8.99 5.88 -12.13
N GLY A 153 8.64 5.00 -13.06
CA GLY A 153 9.53 4.52 -14.10
C GLY A 153 9.66 3.00 -14.19
N LYS A 154 10.88 2.52 -14.42
CA LYS A 154 11.13 1.09 -14.72
C LYS A 154 11.21 0.20 -13.49
N THR A 155 11.46 0.77 -12.32
CA THR A 155 11.67 0.02 -11.08
C THR A 155 10.55 0.27 -10.09
N TRP A 156 10.19 -0.80 -9.37
CA TRP A 156 9.23 -0.71 -8.27
C TRP A 156 9.78 0.15 -7.12
N THR A 157 8.92 0.94 -6.49
CA THR A 157 9.25 1.89 -5.43
C THR A 157 8.22 1.86 -4.30
N ILE A 158 8.45 2.63 -3.25
CA ILE A 158 7.49 2.82 -2.15
C ILE A 158 6.13 3.30 -2.67
N ALA A 159 6.08 4.11 -3.74
CA ALA A 159 4.81 4.52 -4.34
C ALA A 159 3.98 3.29 -4.78
N ASP A 160 4.61 2.29 -5.35
CA ASP A 160 3.94 1.07 -5.80
C ASP A 160 3.43 0.24 -4.61
N ALA A 161 4.17 0.20 -3.48
CA ALA A 161 3.69 -0.40 -2.24
C ALA A 161 2.43 0.26 -1.71
N PHE A 162 2.32 1.59 -1.82
CA PHE A 162 1.17 2.35 -1.36
C PHE A 162 -0.09 2.07 -2.17
N PHE A 163 0.05 1.75 -3.44
CA PHE A 163 -1.08 1.49 -4.33
C PHE A 163 -1.41 0.00 -4.50
N THR A 164 -0.55 -0.93 -4.08
CA THR A 164 -0.85 -2.36 -4.09
C THR A 164 -2.14 -2.72 -3.33
N PRO A 165 -2.42 -2.18 -2.12
CA PRO A 165 -3.71 -2.41 -1.46
C PRO A 165 -4.91 -1.85 -2.25
N VAL A 166 -4.72 -0.81 -3.07
CA VAL A 166 -5.78 -0.26 -3.92
C VAL A 166 -6.07 -1.20 -5.08
N ALA A 167 -5.03 -1.69 -5.75
CA ALA A 167 -5.16 -2.68 -6.81
C ALA A 167 -5.89 -3.94 -6.31
N SER A 168 -5.56 -4.41 -5.09
CA SER A 168 -6.25 -5.56 -4.48
C SER A 168 -7.74 -5.28 -4.24
N ARG A 169 -8.12 -4.06 -3.83
CA ARG A 169 -9.52 -3.66 -3.70
C ARG A 169 -10.24 -3.68 -5.05
N PHE A 170 -9.64 -3.12 -6.10
CA PHE A 170 -10.24 -3.14 -7.44
C PHE A 170 -10.48 -4.57 -7.91
N ARG A 171 -9.54 -5.47 -7.71
CA ARG A 171 -9.73 -6.91 -7.96
C ARG A 171 -10.86 -7.50 -7.12
N SER A 172 -10.89 -7.26 -5.81
CA SER A 172 -11.84 -7.86 -4.88
C SER A 172 -13.29 -7.45 -5.15
N TYR A 173 -13.49 -6.21 -5.61
CA TYR A 173 -14.81 -5.62 -5.85
C TYR A 173 -15.15 -5.49 -7.34
N GLY A 174 -14.36 -6.07 -8.24
CA GLY A 174 -14.62 -6.10 -9.67
C GLY A 174 -14.64 -4.71 -10.33
N VAL A 175 -13.86 -3.75 -9.80
CA VAL A 175 -13.78 -2.39 -10.34
C VAL A 175 -12.91 -2.37 -11.60
N ARG A 176 -13.51 -2.01 -12.73
CA ARG A 176 -12.80 -1.88 -14.01
C ARG A 176 -12.46 -0.42 -14.25
N LEU A 177 -11.17 -0.09 -14.31
CA LEU A 177 -10.71 1.29 -14.48
C LEU A 177 -11.07 1.89 -15.84
N SER A 178 -11.33 1.06 -16.86
CA SER A 178 -11.88 1.49 -18.15
C SER A 178 -13.21 2.24 -18.01
N ASP A 179 -14.03 1.90 -17.01
CA ASP A 179 -15.31 2.56 -16.75
C ASP A 179 -15.11 3.94 -16.09
N TYR A 180 -13.86 4.26 -15.71
CA TYR A 180 -13.46 5.49 -15.00
C TYR A 180 -12.37 6.28 -15.72
N GLY A 181 -12.26 6.11 -17.04
CA GLY A 181 -11.40 6.91 -17.90
C GLY A 181 -10.00 6.36 -18.15
N ASP A 182 -9.72 5.09 -17.77
CA ASP A 182 -8.45 4.45 -18.13
C ASP A 182 -8.47 4.01 -19.61
N ALA A 183 -7.39 4.33 -20.32
CA ALA A 183 -7.10 3.83 -21.66
C ALA A 183 -6.31 2.50 -21.67
N GLY A 184 -6.24 1.82 -20.54
CA GLY A 184 -5.57 0.52 -20.36
C GLY A 184 -4.29 0.57 -19.52
N GLY A 185 -3.68 1.73 -19.35
CA GLY A 185 -2.41 1.86 -18.63
C GLY A 185 -2.54 1.68 -17.12
N ALA A 186 -3.55 2.29 -16.52
CA ALA A 186 -3.77 2.20 -15.07
C ALA A 186 -4.27 0.80 -14.67
N GLY A 187 -5.13 0.17 -15.48
CA GLY A 187 -5.57 -1.20 -15.27
C GLY A 187 -4.40 -2.20 -15.31
N ALA A 188 -3.59 -2.15 -16.37
CA ALA A 188 -2.42 -2.99 -16.52
C ALA A 188 -1.38 -2.78 -15.39
N TYR A 189 -1.26 -1.55 -14.90
CA TYR A 189 -0.43 -1.26 -13.72
C TYR A 189 -1.00 -1.94 -12.46
N GLY A 190 -2.30 -1.84 -12.21
CA GLY A 190 -2.93 -2.50 -11.07
C GLY A 190 -2.72 -4.01 -11.08
N GLU A 191 -2.90 -4.67 -12.25
CA GLU A 191 -2.62 -6.10 -12.43
C GLU A 191 -1.16 -6.42 -12.11
N ARG A 192 -0.22 -5.65 -12.64
CA ARG A 192 1.22 -5.80 -12.38
C ARG A 192 1.60 -5.71 -10.91
N LEU A 193 0.95 -4.86 -10.11
CA LEU A 193 1.18 -4.79 -8.67
C LEU A 193 0.81 -6.10 -7.98
N LEU A 194 -0.26 -6.75 -8.42
CA LEU A 194 -0.74 -8.01 -7.85
C LEU A 194 0.05 -9.25 -8.33
N GLU A 195 0.92 -9.08 -9.32
CA GLU A 195 1.85 -10.12 -9.80
C GLU A 195 3.22 -10.04 -9.11
N GLN A 196 3.48 -9.00 -8.31
CA GLN A 196 4.78 -8.85 -7.66
C GLN A 196 5.00 -9.97 -6.63
N PRO A 197 6.22 -10.53 -6.56
CA PRO A 197 6.53 -11.63 -5.63
C PRO A 197 6.18 -11.31 -4.17
N GLU A 198 6.38 -10.06 -3.75
CA GLU A 198 6.09 -9.63 -2.39
C GLU A 198 4.57 -9.62 -2.11
N PHE A 199 3.76 -9.19 -3.09
CA PHE A 199 2.31 -9.26 -2.92
C PHE A 199 1.80 -10.71 -2.90
N LEU A 200 2.32 -11.57 -3.77
CA LEU A 200 1.96 -12.99 -3.77
C LEU A 200 2.34 -13.67 -2.44
N ALA A 201 3.51 -13.32 -1.89
CA ALA A 201 3.92 -13.81 -0.58
C ALA A 201 3.04 -13.27 0.57
N TRP A 202 2.60 -12.01 0.50
CA TRP A 202 1.65 -11.45 1.45
C TRP A 202 0.29 -12.17 1.40
N GLU A 203 -0.22 -12.45 0.19
CA GLU A 203 -1.53 -13.09 -0.02
C GLU A 203 -1.51 -14.57 0.38
N ALA A 204 -0.37 -15.23 0.30
CA ALA A 204 -0.20 -16.64 0.69
C ALA A 204 -0.18 -16.85 2.23
N GLY A 205 0.04 -15.82 3.03
CA GLY A 205 0.03 -15.86 4.50
C GLY A 205 1.40 -15.62 5.08
#